data_6a30bcb41ba8f56052d88296f98b3c7c
#
_entry.id   6a30bcb41ba8f56052d88296f98b3c7c
#
_cell.length_a   1.000
_cell.length_b   1.000
_cell.length_c   1.000
_cell.angle_alpha   90.00
_cell.angle_beta   90.00
_cell.angle_gamma   90.00
#
_symmetry.space_group_name_H-M   'P 1'
#
loop_
_entity.id
_entity.type
_entity.pdbx_description
1 polymer ?
#
loop_
_entity_poly.entity_id
_entity_poly.type
_entity_poly.pdbx_seq_one_letter_code
_entity_poly.pdbx_strand_id
1 'polypeptide(L)'
;MVIGIDVDGVLRDFCYGLEKVVKENYPQYLPDDYTGINNWKLSENFRASKPELQQIYWEDYSKEIMGESPAFEKNVQQMKDLILWGEEVGIRFVCVTSQKPHARYHTAYWLGKHELNFDTIY
;
A
#
# COMPACT_ATOMS: atom_id res chain seq x y z
N MET A 1 -20.64 -13.46 6.87
CA MET A 1 -19.64 -13.52 5.77
C MET A 1 -18.55 -12.50 6.02
N VAL A 2 -17.33 -12.86 5.81
CA VAL A 2 -16.16 -11.97 5.94
C VAL A 2 -15.47 -11.90 4.58
N ILE A 3 -15.19 -10.68 4.10
CA ILE A 3 -14.54 -10.45 2.82
C ILE A 3 -13.22 -9.72 3.09
N GLY A 4 -12.11 -10.29 2.60
CA GLY A 4 -10.79 -9.69 2.69
C GLY A 4 -10.53 -8.75 1.53
N ILE A 5 -9.99 -7.57 1.83
CA ILE A 5 -9.67 -6.53 0.85
C ILE A 5 -8.16 -6.26 0.88
N ASP A 6 -7.54 -6.31 -0.28
CA ASP A 6 -6.14 -5.90 -0.45
C ASP A 6 -6.05 -4.37 -0.42
N VAL A 7 -4.91 -3.86 0.02
CA VAL A 7 -4.66 -2.41 0.15
C VAL A 7 -3.79 -1.90 -0.99
N ASP A 8 -2.61 -2.51 -1.19
CA ASP A 8 -1.63 -2.00 -2.12
C ASP A 8 -2.02 -2.27 -3.57
N GLY A 9 -2.03 -1.21 -4.39
CA GLY A 9 -2.48 -1.28 -5.77
C GLY A 9 -4.00 -1.29 -5.94
N VAL A 10 -4.76 -1.31 -4.84
CA VAL A 10 -6.24 -1.31 -4.85
C VAL A 10 -6.77 -0.03 -4.21
N LEU A 11 -6.34 0.28 -3.01
CA LEU A 11 -6.75 1.46 -2.26
C LEU A 11 -5.61 2.47 -2.14
N ARG A 12 -4.42 1.99 -1.82
CA ARG A 12 -3.19 2.80 -1.65
C ARG A 12 -2.32 2.68 -2.89
N ASP A 13 -1.86 3.81 -3.40
CA ASP A 13 -0.92 3.86 -4.51
C ASP A 13 0.52 3.63 -4.01
N PHE A 14 0.79 2.38 -3.66
CA PHE A 14 2.09 1.93 -3.18
C PHE A 14 3.20 2.20 -4.21
N CYS A 15 2.93 1.96 -5.49
CA CYS A 15 3.92 2.15 -6.53
C CYS A 15 4.38 3.60 -6.63
N TYR A 16 3.48 4.54 -6.51
CA TYR A 16 3.83 5.97 -6.47
C TYR A 16 4.71 6.28 -5.26
N GLY A 17 4.33 5.79 -4.09
CA GLY A 17 5.10 6.01 -2.86
C GLY A 17 6.50 5.44 -2.92
N LEU A 18 6.64 4.21 -3.40
CA LEU A 18 7.95 3.57 -3.58
C LEU A 18 8.79 4.31 -4.61
N GLU A 19 8.22 4.63 -5.77
CA GLU A 19 8.91 5.35 -6.83
C GLU A 19 9.44 6.70 -6.35
N LYS A 20 8.64 7.45 -5.60
CA LYS A 20 9.02 8.74 -5.04
C LYS A 20 10.24 8.60 -4.13
N VAL A 21 10.22 7.64 -3.22
CA VAL A 21 11.33 7.40 -2.28
C VAL A 21 12.59 6.98 -3.04
N VAL A 22 12.47 6.11 -4.02
CA VAL A 22 13.62 5.66 -4.81
C VAL A 22 14.22 6.82 -5.60
N LYS A 23 13.41 7.63 -6.25
CA LYS A 23 13.89 8.79 -7.02
C LYS A 23 14.60 9.81 -6.12
N GLU A 24 14.09 10.05 -4.94
CA GLU A 24 14.65 11.05 -4.01
C GLU A 24 15.90 10.56 -3.26
N ASN A 25 15.95 9.28 -2.89
CA ASN A 25 16.95 8.75 -1.96
C ASN A 25 17.88 7.68 -2.54
N TYR A 26 17.46 7.00 -3.60
CA TYR A 26 18.19 5.89 -4.21
C TYR A 26 18.23 6.00 -5.73
N PRO A 27 18.68 7.15 -6.29
CA PRO A 27 18.68 7.32 -7.75
C PRO A 27 19.52 6.28 -8.47
N GLN A 28 20.53 5.68 -7.80
CA GLN A 28 21.35 4.60 -8.34
C GLN A 28 20.56 3.33 -8.62
N TYR A 29 19.36 3.16 -8.03
CA TYR A 29 18.48 2.02 -8.30
C TYR A 29 17.62 2.19 -9.55
N LEU A 30 17.63 3.38 -10.15
CA LEU A 30 16.86 3.65 -11.37
C LEU A 30 17.67 3.22 -12.60
N PRO A 31 17.15 2.31 -13.45
CA PRO A 31 17.75 2.04 -14.75
C PRO A 31 17.71 3.29 -15.64
N ASP A 32 18.63 3.36 -16.59
CA ASP A 32 18.70 4.50 -17.52
C ASP A 32 17.42 4.63 -18.39
N ASP A 33 16.76 3.50 -18.67
CA ASP A 33 15.54 3.41 -19.43
C ASP A 33 14.27 3.35 -18.57
N TYR A 34 14.37 3.77 -17.30
CA TYR A 34 13.25 3.69 -16.36
C TYR A 34 12.08 4.57 -16.83
N THR A 35 10.90 3.96 -16.95
CA THR A 35 9.66 4.63 -17.37
C THR A 35 8.52 4.48 -16.36
N GLY A 36 8.77 3.82 -15.23
CA GLY A 36 7.78 3.57 -14.20
C GLY A 36 7.76 2.11 -13.77
N ILE A 37 7.00 1.83 -12.70
CA ILE A 37 6.77 0.45 -12.25
C ILE A 37 5.68 -0.14 -13.13
N ASN A 38 6.00 -1.21 -13.87
CA ASN A 38 5.08 -1.82 -14.82
C ASN A 38 4.74 -3.29 -14.53
N ASN A 39 5.27 -3.86 -13.44
CA ASN A 39 4.86 -5.17 -12.94
C ASN A 39 5.17 -5.31 -11.45
N TRP A 40 4.53 -6.29 -10.79
CA TRP A 40 4.65 -6.51 -9.34
C TRP A 40 5.92 -7.24 -8.91
N LYS A 41 6.71 -7.75 -9.84
CA LYS A 41 8.04 -8.23 -9.52
C LYS A 41 8.97 -7.01 -9.50
N LEU A 42 8.96 -6.30 -8.38
CA LEU A 42 9.57 -4.97 -8.25
C LEU A 42 11.04 -4.93 -8.62
N SER A 43 11.79 -6.00 -8.31
CA SER A 43 13.21 -6.10 -8.68
C SER A 43 13.47 -6.07 -10.18
N GLU A 44 12.47 -6.32 -11.02
CA GLU A 44 12.60 -6.19 -12.48
C GLU A 44 12.49 -4.74 -12.95
N ASN A 45 11.96 -3.84 -12.12
CA ASN A 45 11.81 -2.42 -12.47
C ASN A 45 12.99 -1.56 -12.02
N PHE A 46 13.77 -2.05 -11.05
CA PHE A 46 14.85 -1.29 -10.42
C PHE A 46 16.17 -2.06 -10.45
N ARG A 47 17.28 -1.34 -10.36
CA ARG A 47 18.62 -1.94 -10.13
C ARG A 47 18.81 -2.27 -8.65
N ALA A 48 17.89 -3.02 -8.08
CA ALA A 48 17.90 -3.42 -6.69
C ALA A 48 17.31 -4.83 -6.55
N SER A 49 17.82 -5.59 -5.60
CA SER A 49 17.28 -6.90 -5.28
C SER A 49 15.99 -6.77 -4.48
N LYS A 50 15.23 -7.87 -4.40
CA LYS A 50 14.03 -7.92 -3.57
C LYS A 50 14.32 -7.55 -2.10
N PRO A 51 15.35 -8.11 -1.43
CA PRO A 51 15.69 -7.70 -0.07
C PRO A 51 16.04 -6.22 0.07
N GLU A 52 16.74 -5.63 -0.89
CA GLU A 52 17.06 -4.21 -0.88
C GLU A 52 15.81 -3.34 -0.95
N LEU A 53 14.87 -3.69 -1.83
CA LEU A 53 13.59 -2.98 -1.94
C LEU A 53 12.74 -3.17 -0.70
N GLN A 54 12.68 -4.38 -0.13
CA GLN A 54 11.95 -4.65 1.11
C GLN A 54 12.52 -3.85 2.28
N GLN A 55 13.84 -3.66 2.34
CA GLN A 55 14.46 -2.81 3.36
C GLN A 55 13.93 -1.37 3.26
N ILE A 56 13.69 -0.88 2.05
CA ILE A 56 13.14 0.45 1.82
C ILE A 56 11.68 0.53 2.31
N TYR A 57 10.79 -0.31 1.78
CA TYR A 57 9.37 -0.11 2.03
C TYR A 57 8.85 -0.74 3.34
N TRP A 58 9.56 -1.70 3.91
CA TRP A 58 9.16 -2.29 5.21
C TRP A 58 9.92 -1.71 6.39
N GLU A 59 11.11 -1.15 6.19
CA GLU A 59 11.97 -0.67 7.28
C GLU A 59 12.24 0.83 7.18
N ASP A 60 13.14 1.23 6.30
CA ASP A 60 13.75 2.57 6.31
C ASP A 60 12.75 3.68 5.98
N TYR A 61 11.81 3.42 5.07
CA TYR A 61 10.82 4.39 4.60
C TYR A 61 9.39 3.86 4.71
N SER A 62 9.14 2.95 5.65
CA SER A 62 7.81 2.37 5.83
C SER A 62 6.77 3.43 6.20
N LYS A 63 7.13 4.42 7.02
CA LYS A 63 6.24 5.53 7.36
C LYS A 63 5.80 6.30 6.12
N GLU A 64 6.76 6.68 5.28
CA GLU A 64 6.51 7.47 4.08
C GLU A 64 5.70 6.67 3.05
N ILE A 65 6.06 5.41 2.83
CA ILE A 65 5.42 4.57 1.81
C ILE A 65 4.08 4.01 2.32
N MET A 66 4.06 3.42 3.51
CA MET A 66 2.86 2.79 4.04
C MET A 66 1.88 3.78 4.67
N GLY A 67 2.40 4.89 5.24
CA GLY A 67 1.60 5.89 5.94
C GLY A 67 1.21 7.10 5.10
N GLU A 68 1.97 7.45 4.07
CA GLU A 68 1.82 8.71 3.37
C GLU A 68 1.61 8.59 1.85
N SER A 69 1.60 7.36 1.29
CA SER A 69 1.30 7.18 -0.13
C SER A 69 -0.10 7.67 -0.47
N PRO A 70 -0.30 8.20 -1.70
CA PRO A 70 -1.63 8.65 -2.11
C PRO A 70 -2.63 7.49 -2.14
N ALA A 71 -3.90 7.85 -2.07
CA ALA A 71 -5.01 6.92 -2.25
C ALA A 71 -5.49 6.95 -3.70
N PHE A 72 -6.03 5.82 -4.15
CA PHE A 72 -6.92 5.80 -5.30
C PHE A 72 -8.28 6.29 -4.82
N GLU A 73 -8.53 7.57 -4.90
CA GLU A 73 -9.66 8.25 -4.23
C GLU A 73 -11.02 7.65 -4.59
N LYS A 74 -11.21 7.30 -5.85
CA LYS A 74 -12.47 6.68 -6.30
C LYS A 74 -12.67 5.31 -5.66
N ASN A 75 -11.61 4.52 -5.59
CA ASN A 75 -11.66 3.19 -4.97
C ASN A 75 -11.90 3.30 -3.46
N VAL A 76 -11.27 4.26 -2.81
CA VAL A 76 -11.48 4.51 -1.37
C VAL A 76 -12.92 4.89 -1.10
N GLN A 77 -13.52 5.77 -1.90
CA GLN A 77 -14.93 6.13 -1.74
C GLN A 77 -15.87 4.93 -1.94
N GLN A 78 -15.62 4.14 -2.98
CA GLN A 78 -16.39 2.92 -3.22
C GLN A 78 -16.27 1.93 -2.05
N MET A 79 -15.07 1.81 -1.45
CA MET A 79 -14.87 0.93 -0.31
C MET A 79 -15.63 1.41 0.92
N LYS A 80 -15.65 2.70 1.18
CA LYS A 80 -16.47 3.29 2.27
C LYS A 80 -17.93 2.94 2.09
N ASP A 81 -18.45 3.08 0.88
CA ASP A 81 -19.86 2.75 0.58
C ASP A 81 -20.13 1.26 0.79
N LEU A 82 -19.19 0.39 0.40
CA LEU A 82 -19.32 -1.05 0.61
C LEU A 82 -19.30 -1.42 2.09
N ILE A 83 -18.48 -0.79 2.90
CA ILE A 83 -18.43 -1.05 4.35
C ILE A 83 -19.77 -0.69 4.99
N LEU A 84 -20.36 0.45 4.64
CA LEU A 84 -21.66 0.87 5.15
C LEU A 84 -22.78 -0.10 4.72
N TRP A 85 -22.77 -0.51 3.46
CA TRP A 85 -23.72 -1.49 2.97
C TRP A 85 -23.57 -2.83 3.69
N GLY A 86 -22.32 -3.25 3.93
CA GLY A 86 -22.03 -4.50 4.65
C GLY A 86 -22.61 -4.50 6.06
N GLU A 87 -22.53 -3.39 6.77
CA GLU A 87 -23.12 -3.24 8.10
C GLU A 87 -24.63 -3.50 8.09
N GLU A 88 -25.31 -3.08 7.04
CA GLU A 88 -26.77 -3.28 6.89
C GLU A 88 -27.14 -4.74 6.62
N VAL A 89 -26.30 -5.48 5.91
CA VAL A 89 -26.62 -6.86 5.45
C VAL A 89 -25.82 -7.94 6.19
N GLY A 90 -25.05 -7.59 7.20
CA GLY A 90 -24.31 -8.55 8.01
C GLY A 90 -23.01 -9.06 7.35
N ILE A 91 -22.42 -8.29 6.43
CA ILE A 91 -21.12 -8.60 5.80
C ILE A 91 -20.05 -7.74 6.46
N ARG A 92 -18.96 -8.39 6.88
CA ARG A 92 -17.79 -7.73 7.47
C ARG A 92 -16.69 -7.66 6.43
N PHE A 93 -16.07 -6.49 6.31
CA PHE A 93 -14.90 -6.30 5.47
C PHE A 93 -13.66 -6.18 6.35
N VAL A 94 -12.61 -6.91 5.99
CA VAL A 94 -11.33 -6.89 6.69
C VAL A 94 -10.23 -6.53 5.70
N CYS A 95 -9.20 -5.87 6.19
CA CYS A 95 -8.02 -5.56 5.40
C CYS A 95 -7.06 -6.75 5.44
N VAL A 96 -6.57 -7.18 4.29
CA VAL A 96 -5.56 -8.23 4.18
C VAL A 96 -4.33 -7.64 3.51
N THR A 97 -3.18 -7.69 4.19
CA THR A 97 -1.95 -7.12 3.67
C THR A 97 -0.74 -7.95 4.10
N SER A 98 0.20 -8.13 3.17
CA SER A 98 1.44 -8.88 3.42
C SER A 98 2.54 -7.89 3.78
N GLN A 99 2.78 -7.70 5.08
CA GLN A 99 3.81 -6.79 5.54
C GLN A 99 4.30 -7.15 6.93
N LYS A 100 5.49 -6.67 7.29
CA LYS A 100 6.06 -6.89 8.62
C LYS A 100 5.28 -6.10 9.69
N PRO A 101 5.31 -6.55 10.98
CA PRO A 101 4.49 -5.97 12.03
C PRO A 101 4.58 -4.45 12.17
N HIS A 102 5.78 -3.87 12.13
CA HIS A 102 5.91 -2.42 12.32
C HIS A 102 5.34 -1.62 11.13
N ALA A 103 5.35 -2.18 9.93
CA ALA A 103 4.72 -1.55 8.77
C ALA A 103 3.19 -1.50 8.91
N ARG A 104 2.61 -2.41 9.69
CA ARG A 104 1.16 -2.41 9.98
C ARG A 104 0.71 -1.17 10.72
N TYR A 105 1.53 -0.62 11.60
CA TYR A 105 1.19 0.63 12.28
C TYR A 105 0.99 1.76 11.30
N HIS A 106 1.84 1.86 10.30
CA HIS A 106 1.74 2.88 9.27
C HIS A 106 0.55 2.64 8.35
N THR A 107 0.24 1.38 8.04
CA THR A 107 -0.95 1.03 7.27
C THR A 107 -2.22 1.36 8.07
N ALA A 108 -2.26 1.05 9.37
CA ALA A 108 -3.39 1.39 10.23
C ALA A 108 -3.60 2.91 10.27
N TYR A 109 -2.53 3.68 10.40
CA TYR A 109 -2.57 5.14 10.33
C TYR A 109 -3.13 5.62 8.98
N TRP A 110 -2.66 5.03 7.87
CA TRP A 110 -3.12 5.37 6.53
C TRP A 110 -4.63 5.09 6.36
N LEU A 111 -5.09 3.92 6.82
CA LEU A 111 -6.50 3.57 6.77
C LEU A 111 -7.35 4.54 7.60
N GLY A 112 -6.90 4.90 8.79
CA GLY A 112 -7.58 5.87 9.65
C GLY A 112 -7.64 7.26 9.03
N LYS A 113 -6.55 7.71 8.42
CA LYS A 113 -6.48 9.01 7.73
C LYS A 113 -7.48 9.09 6.57
N HIS A 114 -7.72 7.98 5.89
CA HIS A 114 -8.68 7.91 4.79
C HIS A 114 -10.08 7.46 5.25
N GLU A 115 -10.29 7.35 6.55
CA GLU A 115 -11.59 7.00 7.15
C GLU A 115 -12.14 5.64 6.67
N LEU A 116 -11.23 4.67 6.50
CA LEU A 116 -11.57 3.30 6.12
C LEU A 116 -11.70 2.43 7.38
N ASN A 117 -12.93 2.13 7.76
CA ASN A 117 -13.24 1.43 9.01
C ASN A 117 -13.36 -0.09 8.78
N PHE A 118 -12.23 -0.73 8.53
CA PHE A 118 -12.19 -2.19 8.50
C PHE A 118 -12.27 -2.76 9.93
N ASP A 119 -12.93 -3.92 10.06
CA ASP A 119 -13.02 -4.59 11.37
C ASP A 119 -11.65 -5.04 11.89
N THR A 120 -10.77 -5.48 11.00
CA THR A 120 -9.45 -6.03 11.36
C THR A 120 -8.47 -5.87 10.20
N ILE A 121 -7.19 -5.78 10.53
CA ILE A 121 -6.07 -5.84 9.58
C ILE A 121 -5.36 -7.18 9.78
N TYR A 122 -5.31 -7.97 8.75
CA TYR A 122 -4.58 -9.24 8.74
C TYR A 122 -3.27 -9.16 7.99
#